data_4497177ab03008ecaac4987379c4af1b
#
_entry.id   4497177ab03008ecaac4987379c4af1b
#
_cell.length_a   1.000
_cell.length_b   1.000
_cell.length_c   1.000
_cell.angle_alpha   90.00
_cell.angle_beta   90.00
_cell.angle_gamma   90.00
#
_symmetry.space_group_name_H-M   'P 1'
#
loop_
_entity.id
_entity.type
_entity.pdbx_description
1 polymer ?
#
loop_
_entity_poly.entity_id
_entity_poly.type
_entity_poly.pdbx_seq_one_letter_code
_entity_poly.pdbx_strand_id
1 'polypeptide(L)'
;MKFRKRMEITKRGYRLLHTYTPGLIRAKTVSAVVEGLFPFVSIWFSAQIINELMGERRQEVFLGYILVVTGIHFLFSMIKNVSDKVGDEKEADMWNQFRKIFTDKQLSMDYADLENQEIQKQKQKAEENLFMFGNGLGQLVWNSSDLARVVTGIIASVSLTVSLFKAKSGNKVMDSWLWIPAILAVMILLGYVYYLLEKKENYVFAKWTEGTVWFNR
;
A
#
# COMPACT_ATOMS: atom_id res chain seq x y z
N MET A 1 9.98 -8.10 -22.06
CA MET A 1 8.97 -9.10 -21.65
C MET A 1 7.58 -8.57 -22.00
N LYS A 2 6.73 -9.31 -22.78
CA LYS A 2 5.42 -8.80 -23.21
C LYS A 2 4.50 -8.61 -21.99
N PHE A 3 3.77 -7.50 -21.92
CA PHE A 3 2.83 -7.12 -20.83
C PHE A 3 1.90 -8.28 -20.41
N ARG A 4 1.40 -9.03 -21.40
CA ARG A 4 0.54 -10.20 -21.19
C ARG A 4 1.21 -11.28 -20.30
N LYS A 5 2.49 -11.56 -20.51
CA LYS A 5 3.24 -12.54 -19.71
C LYS A 5 3.44 -12.08 -18.26
N ARG A 6 3.64 -10.78 -18.04
CA ARG A 6 3.71 -10.22 -16.67
C ARG A 6 2.38 -10.38 -15.94
N MET A 7 1.27 -10.07 -16.61
CA MET A 7 -0.08 -10.22 -16.03
C MET A 7 -0.40 -11.68 -15.67
N GLU A 8 0.01 -12.65 -16.51
CA GLU A 8 -0.19 -14.06 -16.21
C GLU A 8 0.61 -14.52 -14.97
N ILE A 9 1.85 -14.06 -14.83
CA ILE A 9 2.70 -14.34 -13.66
C ILE A 9 2.07 -13.74 -12.40
N THR A 10 1.65 -12.47 -12.45
CA THR A 10 0.98 -11.79 -11.33
C THR A 10 -0.29 -12.52 -10.91
N LYS A 11 -1.14 -12.89 -11.87
CA LYS A 11 -2.37 -13.66 -11.61
C LYS A 11 -2.08 -15.02 -10.96
N ARG A 12 -1.00 -15.70 -11.41
CA ARG A 12 -0.55 -16.95 -10.80
C ARG A 12 -0.08 -16.72 -9.35
N GLY A 13 0.67 -15.65 -9.09
CA GLY A 13 1.09 -15.27 -7.74
C GLY A 13 -0.10 -15.04 -6.80
N TYR A 14 -1.11 -14.28 -7.22
CA TYR A 14 -2.34 -14.09 -6.44
C TYR A 14 -3.10 -15.39 -6.17
N ARG A 15 -3.13 -16.30 -7.14
CA ARG A 15 -3.77 -17.61 -6.94
C ARG A 15 -3.02 -18.44 -5.89
N LEU A 16 -1.68 -18.44 -5.93
CA LEU A 16 -0.86 -19.11 -4.93
C LEU A 16 -1.09 -18.53 -3.54
N LEU A 17 -1.06 -17.19 -3.40
CA LEU A 17 -1.34 -16.52 -2.13
C LEU A 17 -2.74 -16.87 -1.60
N HIS A 18 -3.74 -16.92 -2.46
CA HIS A 18 -5.09 -17.29 -2.05
C HIS A 18 -5.19 -18.76 -1.59
N THR A 19 -4.42 -19.65 -2.23
CA THR A 19 -4.44 -21.09 -1.90
C THR A 19 -3.74 -21.38 -0.58
N TYR A 20 -2.56 -20.77 -0.36
CA TYR A 20 -1.75 -21.06 0.81
C TYR A 20 -2.08 -20.18 2.02
N THR A 21 -2.52 -18.95 1.79
CA THR A 21 -2.84 -17.99 2.85
C THR A 21 -4.15 -17.25 2.58
N PRO A 22 -5.29 -17.95 2.68
CA PRO A 22 -6.58 -17.34 2.43
C PRO A 22 -6.85 -16.20 3.44
N GLY A 23 -7.24 -15.03 2.91
CA GLY A 23 -7.58 -13.86 3.72
C GLY A 23 -6.43 -12.88 3.99
N LEU A 24 -5.16 -13.21 3.70
CA LEU A 24 -4.02 -12.30 3.85
C LEU A 24 -4.24 -10.99 3.08
N ILE A 25 -4.49 -11.07 1.79
CA ILE A 25 -4.71 -9.89 0.94
C ILE A 25 -5.92 -9.09 1.43
N ARG A 26 -7.00 -9.76 1.86
CA ARG A 26 -8.20 -9.07 2.37
C ARG A 26 -7.88 -8.27 3.64
N ALA A 27 -7.20 -8.88 4.61
CA ALA A 27 -6.84 -8.21 5.86
C ALA A 27 -5.95 -6.99 5.59
N LYS A 28 -4.87 -7.15 4.80
CA LYS A 28 -3.98 -6.05 4.43
C LYS A 28 -4.69 -4.97 3.61
N THR A 29 -5.62 -5.33 2.72
CA THR A 29 -6.42 -4.36 1.95
C THR A 29 -7.37 -3.56 2.83
N VAL A 30 -8.05 -4.20 3.79
CA VAL A 30 -8.94 -3.50 4.74
C VAL A 30 -8.16 -2.48 5.56
N SER A 31 -7.01 -2.88 6.12
CA SER A 31 -6.13 -1.97 6.84
C SER A 31 -5.69 -0.78 5.97
N ALA A 32 -5.26 -1.04 4.74
CA ALA A 32 -4.81 -0.02 3.81
C ALA A 32 -5.92 0.97 3.41
N VAL A 33 -7.16 0.49 3.23
CA VAL A 33 -8.33 1.34 2.96
C VAL A 33 -8.63 2.26 4.13
N VAL A 34 -8.66 1.71 5.35
CA VAL A 34 -8.89 2.52 6.56
C VAL A 34 -7.79 3.57 6.72
N GLU A 35 -6.53 3.19 6.55
CA GLU A 35 -5.40 4.10 6.60
C GLU A 35 -5.46 5.21 5.53
N GLY A 36 -5.91 4.87 4.32
CA GLY A 36 -6.12 5.83 3.24
C GLY A 36 -7.24 6.83 3.51
N LEU A 37 -8.27 6.46 4.29
CA LEU A 37 -9.39 7.35 4.66
C LEU A 37 -9.09 8.25 5.85
N PHE A 38 -8.24 7.80 6.76
CA PHE A 38 -8.00 8.44 8.06
C PHE A 38 -7.71 9.96 7.98
N PRO A 39 -6.76 10.44 7.13
CA PRO A 39 -6.45 11.86 7.05
C PRO A 39 -7.63 12.69 6.51
N PHE A 40 -8.44 12.13 5.61
CA PHE A 40 -9.56 12.86 4.99
C PHE A 40 -10.72 13.07 5.96
N VAL A 41 -10.98 12.09 6.83
CA VAL A 41 -11.95 12.24 7.93
C VAL A 41 -11.49 13.36 8.86
N SER A 42 -10.22 13.39 9.24
CA SER A 42 -9.66 14.44 10.10
C SER A 42 -9.80 15.82 9.46
N ILE A 43 -9.47 15.96 8.18
CA ILE A 43 -9.57 17.24 7.44
C ILE A 43 -11.02 17.71 7.38
N TRP A 44 -11.95 16.81 7.07
CA TRP A 44 -13.38 17.17 6.97
C TRP A 44 -13.95 17.66 8.30
N PHE A 45 -13.71 16.92 9.39
CA PHE A 45 -14.18 17.33 10.71
C PHE A 45 -13.49 18.61 11.21
N SER A 46 -12.20 18.79 10.95
CA SER A 46 -11.49 20.02 11.28
C SER A 46 -12.12 21.22 10.60
N ALA A 47 -12.50 21.11 9.31
CA ALA A 47 -13.19 22.17 8.60
C ALA A 47 -14.56 22.49 9.24
N GLN A 48 -15.36 21.49 9.66
CA GLN A 48 -16.65 21.71 10.34
C GLN A 48 -16.47 22.38 11.69
N ILE A 49 -15.47 21.97 12.47
CA ILE A 49 -15.13 22.55 13.77
C ILE A 49 -14.74 24.02 13.60
N ILE A 50 -13.88 24.34 12.62
CA ILE A 50 -13.48 25.72 12.34
C ILE A 50 -14.69 26.57 11.91
N ASN A 51 -15.55 26.05 11.04
CA ASN A 51 -16.75 26.74 10.62
C ASN A 51 -17.69 27.09 11.78
N GLU A 52 -17.90 26.17 12.72
CA GLU A 52 -18.71 26.41 13.90
C GLU A 52 -18.09 27.45 14.85
N LEU A 53 -16.76 27.41 15.01
CA LEU A 53 -16.03 28.39 15.83
C LEU A 53 -16.04 29.81 15.25
N MET A 54 -16.04 29.92 13.91
CA MET A 54 -16.10 31.22 13.24
C MET A 54 -17.53 31.73 13.07
N GLY A 55 -18.53 30.84 13.13
CA GLY A 55 -19.96 31.15 12.97
C GLY A 55 -20.70 31.38 14.30
N GLU A 56 -21.73 30.60 14.53
CA GLU A 56 -22.65 30.77 15.66
C GLU A 56 -22.08 30.37 17.04
N ARG A 57 -20.93 29.70 17.06
CA ARG A 57 -20.20 29.25 18.29
C ARG A 57 -21.07 28.43 19.24
N ARG A 58 -21.92 27.54 18.71
CA ARG A 58 -22.77 26.67 19.50
C ARG A 58 -21.94 25.59 20.18
N GLN A 59 -21.79 25.68 21.49
CA GLN A 59 -20.95 24.74 22.27
C GLN A 59 -21.38 23.29 22.10
N GLU A 60 -22.69 23.01 22.04
CA GLU A 60 -23.24 21.66 21.88
C GLU A 60 -22.85 21.04 20.55
N VAL A 61 -22.92 21.81 19.44
CA VAL A 61 -22.54 21.34 18.09
C VAL A 61 -21.03 21.09 18.00
N PHE A 62 -20.24 22.00 18.56
CA PHE A 62 -18.79 21.87 18.63
C PHE A 62 -18.36 20.60 19.40
N LEU A 63 -18.90 20.38 20.57
CA LEU A 63 -18.66 19.17 21.38
C LEU A 63 -19.12 17.90 20.64
N GLY A 64 -20.27 18.00 19.92
CA GLY A 64 -20.77 16.92 19.09
C GLY A 64 -19.77 16.51 18.01
N TYR A 65 -19.18 17.46 17.28
CA TYR A 65 -18.16 17.16 16.27
C TYR A 65 -16.91 16.50 16.88
N ILE A 66 -16.45 16.96 18.03
CA ILE A 66 -15.29 16.37 18.72
C ILE A 66 -15.58 14.93 19.12
N LEU A 67 -16.74 14.66 19.72
CA LEU A 67 -17.12 13.30 20.12
C LEU A 67 -17.25 12.37 18.91
N VAL A 68 -17.88 12.83 17.84
CA VAL A 68 -18.06 12.02 16.62
C VAL A 68 -16.73 11.73 15.96
N VAL A 69 -15.84 12.72 15.77
CA VAL A 69 -14.53 12.47 15.16
C VAL A 69 -13.68 11.54 16.00
N THR A 70 -13.71 11.71 17.33
CA THR A 70 -12.97 10.82 18.24
C THR A 70 -13.51 9.40 18.16
N GLY A 71 -14.83 9.22 18.11
CA GLY A 71 -15.48 7.93 17.95
C GLY A 71 -15.12 7.24 16.62
N ILE A 72 -15.13 8.00 15.50
CA ILE A 72 -14.75 7.48 14.19
C ILE A 72 -13.25 7.07 14.17
N HIS A 73 -12.37 7.90 14.74
CA HIS A 73 -10.95 7.57 14.83
C HIS A 73 -10.70 6.34 15.69
N PHE A 74 -11.42 6.19 16.79
CA PHE A 74 -11.35 4.99 17.61
C PHE A 74 -11.77 3.73 16.84
N LEU A 75 -12.91 3.79 16.12
CA LEU A 75 -13.38 2.68 15.28
C LEU A 75 -12.39 2.36 14.16
N PHE A 76 -11.86 3.36 13.47
CA PHE A 76 -10.87 3.17 12.43
C PHE A 76 -9.58 2.53 12.96
N SER A 77 -9.11 3.01 14.12
CA SER A 77 -7.94 2.42 14.79
C SER A 77 -8.19 0.97 15.20
N MET A 78 -9.36 0.65 15.70
CA MET A 78 -9.74 -0.71 16.07
C MET A 78 -9.77 -1.63 14.83
N ILE A 79 -10.44 -1.21 13.76
CA ILE A 79 -10.50 -1.98 12.50
C ILE A 79 -9.09 -2.18 11.93
N LYS A 80 -8.29 -1.11 11.90
CA LYS A 80 -6.91 -1.17 11.42
C LYS A 80 -6.08 -2.16 12.24
N ASN A 81 -6.05 -2.02 13.55
CA ASN A 81 -5.25 -2.86 14.43
C ASN A 81 -5.64 -4.35 14.35
N VAL A 82 -6.94 -4.65 14.28
CA VAL A 82 -7.41 -6.03 14.11
C VAL A 82 -6.99 -6.58 12.74
N SER A 83 -7.16 -5.76 11.68
CA SER A 83 -6.80 -6.16 10.32
C SER A 83 -5.28 -6.33 10.16
N ASP A 84 -4.48 -5.46 10.76
CA ASP A 84 -3.02 -5.56 10.76
C ASP A 84 -2.58 -6.84 11.49
N LYS A 85 -3.09 -7.09 12.69
CA LYS A 85 -2.76 -8.29 13.45
C LYS A 85 -3.07 -9.56 12.65
N VAL A 86 -4.27 -9.67 12.10
CA VAL A 86 -4.65 -10.81 11.25
C VAL A 86 -3.77 -10.89 10.00
N GLY A 87 -3.45 -9.74 9.40
CA GLY A 87 -2.56 -9.65 8.25
C GLY A 87 -1.15 -10.14 8.56
N ASP A 88 -0.57 -9.69 9.68
CA ASP A 88 0.80 -10.04 10.11
C ASP A 88 0.92 -11.52 10.48
N GLU A 89 -0.08 -12.07 11.19
CA GLU A 89 -0.14 -13.51 11.49
C GLU A 89 -0.17 -14.34 10.19
N LYS A 90 -1.03 -13.98 9.24
CA LYS A 90 -1.11 -14.68 7.94
C LYS A 90 0.11 -14.47 7.05
N GLU A 91 0.77 -13.34 7.15
CA GLU A 91 2.05 -13.08 6.45
C GLU A 91 3.16 -13.96 7.04
N ALA A 92 3.23 -14.08 8.35
CA ALA A 92 4.16 -15.00 9.01
C ALA A 92 3.89 -16.47 8.61
N ASP A 93 2.62 -16.88 8.58
CA ASP A 93 2.22 -18.21 8.10
C ASP A 93 2.62 -18.43 6.64
N MET A 94 2.47 -17.44 5.78
CA MET A 94 2.91 -17.49 4.39
C MET A 94 4.39 -17.82 4.29
N TRP A 95 5.23 -17.09 5.03
CA TRP A 95 6.67 -17.31 5.03
C TRP A 95 7.05 -18.68 5.55
N ASN A 96 6.37 -19.16 6.60
CA ASN A 96 6.60 -20.48 7.17
C ASN A 96 6.20 -21.60 6.19
N GLN A 97 5.06 -21.46 5.50
CA GLN A 97 4.63 -22.45 4.50
C GLN A 97 5.57 -22.52 3.30
N PHE A 98 6.03 -21.36 2.78
CA PHE A 98 7.01 -21.38 1.70
C PHE A 98 8.34 -21.99 2.13
N ARG A 99 8.80 -21.68 3.34
CA ARG A 99 10.01 -22.29 3.90
C ARG A 99 9.87 -23.81 4.01
N LYS A 100 8.70 -24.27 4.47
CA LYS A 100 8.38 -25.69 4.55
C LYS A 100 8.44 -26.37 3.18
N ILE A 101 7.86 -25.78 2.14
CA ILE A 101 7.89 -26.31 0.76
C ILE A 101 9.34 -26.52 0.30
N PHE A 102 10.24 -25.56 0.55
CA PHE A 102 11.66 -25.71 0.23
C PHE A 102 12.31 -26.82 1.02
N THR A 103 12.07 -26.89 2.32
CA THR A 103 12.61 -27.94 3.20
C THR A 103 12.11 -29.32 2.79
N ASP A 104 10.82 -29.49 2.57
CA ASP A 104 10.21 -30.77 2.15
C ASP A 104 10.81 -31.22 0.80
N LYS A 105 11.02 -30.28 -0.13
CA LYS A 105 11.66 -30.60 -1.42
C LYS A 105 13.10 -31.06 -1.23
N GLN A 106 13.89 -30.40 -0.38
CA GLN A 106 15.26 -30.80 -0.08
C GLN A 106 15.34 -32.18 0.56
N LEU A 107 14.45 -32.47 1.53
CA LEU A 107 14.39 -33.77 2.19
C LEU A 107 13.95 -34.90 1.25
N SER A 108 13.25 -34.59 0.15
CA SER A 108 12.81 -35.57 -0.86
C SER A 108 13.83 -35.80 -1.98
N MET A 109 14.96 -35.09 -1.99
CA MET A 109 15.99 -35.21 -3.02
C MET A 109 17.07 -36.20 -2.59
N ASP A 110 17.65 -36.88 -3.58
CA ASP A 110 18.82 -37.76 -3.33
C ASP A 110 20.03 -36.91 -2.96
N TYR A 111 20.94 -37.53 -2.17
CA TYR A 111 22.15 -36.85 -1.70
C TYR A 111 23.01 -36.30 -2.86
N ALA A 112 23.12 -37.07 -3.94
CA ALA A 112 23.84 -36.65 -5.16
C ALA A 112 23.26 -35.38 -5.79
N ASP A 113 21.93 -35.21 -5.76
CA ASP A 113 21.24 -34.00 -6.25
C ASP A 113 21.47 -32.82 -5.32
N LEU A 114 21.52 -33.03 -4.00
CA LEU A 114 21.81 -31.99 -3.02
C LEU A 114 23.23 -31.41 -3.15
N GLU A 115 24.21 -32.22 -3.58
CA GLU A 115 25.58 -31.76 -3.82
C GLU A 115 25.76 -31.14 -5.23
N ASN A 116 24.78 -31.28 -6.12
CA ASN A 116 24.85 -30.74 -7.48
C ASN A 116 24.81 -29.22 -7.47
N GLN A 117 25.89 -28.59 -7.95
CA GLN A 117 26.02 -27.12 -8.00
C GLN A 117 24.92 -26.43 -8.82
N GLU A 118 24.42 -27.06 -9.87
CA GLU A 118 23.35 -26.49 -10.70
C GLU A 118 22.03 -26.43 -9.93
N ILE A 119 21.73 -27.50 -9.19
CA ILE A 119 20.55 -27.56 -8.32
C ILE A 119 20.67 -26.56 -7.16
N GLN A 120 21.83 -26.43 -6.56
CA GLN A 120 22.06 -25.41 -5.52
C GLN A 120 21.91 -23.98 -6.05
N LYS A 121 22.38 -23.67 -7.26
CA LYS A 121 22.17 -22.38 -7.91
C LYS A 121 20.71 -22.13 -8.22
N GLN A 122 19.95 -23.13 -8.67
CA GLN A 122 18.51 -22.99 -8.91
C GLN A 122 17.75 -22.74 -7.62
N LYS A 123 18.09 -23.45 -6.54
CA LYS A 123 17.54 -23.24 -5.19
C LYS A 123 17.83 -21.82 -4.72
N GLN A 124 19.08 -21.39 -4.75
CA GLN A 124 19.45 -20.03 -4.34
C GLN A 124 18.67 -18.97 -5.13
N LYS A 125 18.55 -19.09 -6.45
CA LYS A 125 17.74 -18.19 -7.28
C LYS A 125 16.26 -18.20 -6.88
N ALA A 126 15.72 -19.36 -6.52
CA ALA A 126 14.33 -19.47 -6.12
C ALA A 126 14.11 -18.81 -4.74
N GLU A 127 15.02 -19.02 -3.79
CA GLU A 127 15.01 -18.38 -2.47
C GLU A 127 15.19 -16.86 -2.58
N GLU A 128 16.15 -16.38 -3.35
CA GLU A 128 16.37 -14.96 -3.61
C GLU A 128 15.13 -14.30 -4.21
N ASN A 129 14.50 -14.94 -5.22
CA ASN A 129 13.28 -14.41 -5.84
C ASN A 129 12.05 -14.44 -4.91
N LEU A 130 12.04 -15.30 -3.90
CA LEU A 130 10.91 -15.41 -2.98
C LEU A 130 11.07 -14.49 -1.77
N PHE A 131 12.28 -14.39 -1.21
CA PHE A 131 12.56 -13.77 0.06
C PHE A 131 13.27 -12.41 -0.04
N MET A 132 13.85 -12.05 -1.19
CA MET A 132 14.52 -10.77 -1.34
C MET A 132 13.55 -9.61 -1.58
N PHE A 133 13.92 -8.46 -1.04
CA PHE A 133 13.21 -7.19 -1.21
C PHE A 133 13.03 -6.82 -2.69
N GLY A 134 11.83 -6.40 -3.05
CA GLY A 134 11.50 -5.89 -4.38
C GLY A 134 11.02 -6.95 -5.38
N ASN A 135 11.04 -8.24 -5.03
CA ASN A 135 10.56 -9.33 -5.89
C ASN A 135 9.77 -10.37 -5.09
N GLY A 136 9.00 -11.20 -5.81
CA GLY A 136 8.33 -12.34 -5.21
C GLY A 136 6.93 -12.09 -4.68
N LEU A 137 6.46 -13.02 -3.84
CA LEU A 137 5.08 -13.03 -3.36
C LEU A 137 4.83 -11.98 -2.27
N GLY A 138 5.82 -11.66 -1.44
CA GLY A 138 5.73 -10.59 -0.45
C GLY A 138 5.46 -9.24 -1.10
N GLN A 139 6.16 -8.96 -2.20
CA GLN A 139 5.95 -7.73 -2.96
C GLN A 139 4.54 -7.62 -3.55
N LEU A 140 3.91 -8.73 -3.95
CA LEU A 140 2.52 -8.72 -4.41
C LEU A 140 1.55 -8.33 -3.28
N VAL A 141 1.81 -8.78 -2.06
CA VAL A 141 1.00 -8.42 -0.88
C VAL A 141 1.13 -6.93 -0.59
N TRP A 142 2.36 -6.41 -0.53
CA TRP A 142 2.63 -5.00 -0.26
C TRP A 142 2.08 -4.09 -1.35
N ASN A 143 2.33 -4.39 -2.62
CA ASN A 143 1.80 -3.62 -3.75
C ASN A 143 0.27 -3.61 -3.78
N SER A 144 -0.40 -4.70 -3.35
CA SER A 144 -1.86 -4.73 -3.24
C SER A 144 -2.39 -3.77 -2.19
N SER A 145 -1.70 -3.72 -1.03
CA SER A 145 -2.04 -2.82 0.06
C SER A 145 -1.81 -1.37 -0.32
N ASP A 146 -0.66 -1.07 -0.91
CA ASP A 146 -0.34 0.28 -1.38
C ASP A 146 -1.29 0.76 -2.46
N LEU A 147 -1.64 -0.11 -3.42
CA LEU A 147 -2.64 0.21 -4.43
C LEU A 147 -4.00 0.54 -3.80
N ALA A 148 -4.45 -0.25 -2.83
CA ALA A 148 -5.71 0.00 -2.12
C ALA A 148 -5.67 1.34 -1.37
N ARG A 149 -4.58 1.64 -0.67
CA ARG A 149 -4.36 2.91 0.04
C ARG A 149 -4.41 4.10 -0.92
N VAL A 150 -3.66 4.03 -2.02
CA VAL A 150 -3.58 5.10 -3.02
C VAL A 150 -4.92 5.33 -3.70
N VAL A 151 -5.61 4.29 -4.15
CA VAL A 151 -6.93 4.40 -4.79
C VAL A 151 -7.94 5.02 -3.82
N THR A 152 -7.97 4.58 -2.57
CA THR A 152 -8.84 5.14 -1.53
C THR A 152 -8.51 6.62 -1.28
N GLY A 153 -7.23 6.97 -1.16
CA GLY A 153 -6.77 8.34 -0.99
C GLY A 153 -7.18 9.24 -2.16
N ILE A 154 -7.05 8.76 -3.40
CA ILE A 154 -7.50 9.50 -4.60
C ILE A 154 -9.01 9.75 -4.55
N ILE A 155 -9.81 8.71 -4.29
CA ILE A 155 -11.28 8.84 -4.21
C ILE A 155 -11.66 9.84 -3.12
N ALA A 156 -11.06 9.75 -1.94
CA ALA A 156 -11.34 10.65 -0.83
C ALA A 156 -10.90 12.09 -1.12
N SER A 157 -9.73 12.30 -1.72
CA SER A 157 -9.24 13.64 -2.09
C SER A 157 -10.12 14.31 -3.16
N VAL A 158 -10.55 13.55 -4.17
CA VAL A 158 -11.50 14.05 -5.19
C VAL A 158 -12.83 14.43 -4.55
N SER A 159 -13.34 13.60 -3.63
CA SER A 159 -14.59 13.88 -2.90
C SER A 159 -14.50 15.17 -2.08
N LEU A 160 -13.40 15.38 -1.34
CA LEU A 160 -13.17 16.61 -0.58
C LEU A 160 -13.03 17.82 -1.52
N THR A 161 -12.29 17.69 -2.60
CA THR A 161 -12.10 18.77 -3.58
C THR A 161 -13.43 19.20 -4.19
N VAL A 162 -14.27 18.26 -4.61
CA VAL A 162 -15.63 18.54 -5.12
C VAL A 162 -16.49 19.23 -4.06
N SER A 163 -16.39 18.81 -2.79
CA SER A 163 -17.11 19.43 -1.68
C SER A 163 -16.68 20.89 -1.48
N LEU A 164 -15.39 21.18 -1.56
CA LEU A 164 -14.87 22.55 -1.46
C LEU A 164 -15.35 23.45 -2.58
N PHE A 165 -15.41 22.96 -3.82
CA PHE A 165 -15.92 23.75 -4.95
C PHE A 165 -17.43 23.99 -4.92
N LYS A 166 -18.19 23.14 -4.21
CA LYS A 166 -19.63 23.38 -3.96
C LYS A 166 -19.89 24.40 -2.86
N ALA A 167 -18.99 24.56 -1.92
CA ALA A 167 -19.05 25.54 -0.86
C ALA A 167 -18.65 26.91 -1.43
N LYS A 168 -19.64 27.73 -1.83
CA LYS A 168 -19.39 29.11 -2.26
C LYS A 168 -18.85 29.92 -1.08
N SER A 169 -17.64 30.40 -1.21
CA SER A 169 -16.94 31.20 -0.18
C SER A 169 -17.37 32.68 -0.21
N GLY A 170 -18.12 33.11 -1.21
CA GLY A 170 -18.46 34.54 -1.41
C GLY A 170 -17.27 35.38 -1.91
N ASN A 171 -16.10 34.82 -2.03
CA ASN A 171 -14.91 35.52 -2.50
C ASN A 171 -14.60 35.12 -3.95
N LYS A 172 -14.72 36.09 -4.89
CA LYS A 172 -14.57 35.88 -6.34
C LYS A 172 -13.24 35.18 -6.73
N VAL A 173 -12.20 35.36 -5.94
CA VAL A 173 -10.91 34.76 -6.21
C VAL A 173 -10.92 33.27 -5.82
N MET A 174 -11.50 32.91 -4.68
CA MET A 174 -11.57 31.52 -4.21
C MET A 174 -12.63 30.69 -4.95
N ASP A 175 -13.72 31.34 -5.42
CA ASP A 175 -14.78 30.71 -6.20
C ASP A 175 -14.42 30.56 -7.70
N SER A 176 -13.21 30.98 -8.10
CA SER A 176 -12.74 30.86 -9.48
C SER A 176 -12.44 29.43 -9.87
N TRP A 177 -13.00 28.99 -10.97
CA TRP A 177 -12.76 27.65 -11.52
C TRP A 177 -11.28 27.41 -11.92
N LEU A 178 -10.45 28.47 -12.00
CA LEU A 178 -9.02 28.42 -12.31
C LEU A 178 -8.21 27.60 -11.29
N TRP A 179 -8.74 27.38 -10.08
CA TRP A 179 -8.08 26.56 -9.08
C TRP A 179 -8.08 25.06 -9.43
N ILE A 180 -9.07 24.59 -10.20
CA ILE A 180 -9.13 23.18 -10.61
C ILE A 180 -7.91 22.81 -11.47
N PRO A 181 -7.62 23.49 -12.60
CA PRO A 181 -6.43 23.18 -13.39
C PRO A 181 -5.12 23.49 -12.64
N ALA A 182 -5.10 24.47 -11.74
CA ALA A 182 -3.91 24.75 -10.94
C ALA A 182 -3.58 23.59 -9.99
N ILE A 183 -4.57 23.05 -9.28
CA ILE A 183 -4.39 21.88 -8.41
C ILE A 183 -3.98 20.65 -9.22
N LEU A 184 -4.63 20.40 -10.37
CA LEU A 184 -4.24 19.29 -11.25
C LEU A 184 -2.81 19.44 -11.77
N ALA A 185 -2.38 20.64 -12.12
CA ALA A 185 -1.00 20.89 -12.57
C ALA A 185 0.00 20.58 -11.45
N VAL A 186 -0.28 20.99 -10.20
CA VAL A 186 0.56 20.66 -9.03
C VAL A 186 0.60 19.16 -8.79
N MET A 187 -0.53 18.46 -8.87
CA MET A 187 -0.59 17.00 -8.70
C MET A 187 0.24 16.27 -9.77
N ILE A 188 0.13 16.69 -11.03
CA ILE A 188 0.93 16.13 -12.14
C ILE A 188 2.41 16.37 -11.91
N LEU A 189 2.79 17.57 -11.49
CA LEU A 189 4.16 17.95 -11.22
C LEU A 189 4.75 17.11 -10.06
N LEU A 190 4.01 16.97 -8.96
CA LEU A 190 4.41 16.12 -7.83
C LEU A 190 4.53 14.64 -8.24
N GLY A 191 3.59 14.14 -9.04
CA GLY A 191 3.64 12.78 -9.58
C GLY A 191 4.87 12.56 -10.49
N TYR A 192 5.21 13.56 -11.30
CA TYR A 192 6.39 13.51 -12.16
C TYR A 192 7.70 13.52 -11.34
N VAL A 193 7.77 14.38 -10.32
CA VAL A 193 8.94 14.42 -9.40
C VAL A 193 9.08 13.08 -8.67
N TYR A 194 7.98 12.52 -8.15
CA TYR A 194 7.98 11.20 -7.52
C TYR A 194 8.48 10.10 -8.49
N TYR A 195 7.99 10.09 -9.73
CA TYR A 195 8.44 9.16 -10.76
C TYR A 195 9.95 9.26 -11.03
N LEU A 196 10.49 10.49 -11.07
CA LEU A 196 11.93 10.70 -11.27
C LEU A 196 12.77 10.19 -10.09
N LEU A 197 12.28 10.39 -8.86
CA LEU A 197 12.94 9.90 -7.64
C LEU A 197 12.93 8.37 -7.60
N GLU A 198 11.79 7.74 -7.85
CA GLU A 198 11.65 6.29 -7.89
C GLU A 198 12.54 5.65 -8.98
N LYS A 199 12.60 6.27 -10.16
CA LYS A 199 13.50 5.82 -11.23
C LYS A 199 14.96 5.87 -10.81
N LYS A 200 15.37 6.91 -10.07
CA LYS A 200 16.74 7.05 -9.56
C LYS A 200 17.03 6.02 -8.47
N GLU A 201 16.09 5.80 -7.57
CA GLU A 201 16.20 4.81 -6.49
C GLU A 201 16.31 3.39 -7.04
N ASN A 202 15.47 3.01 -8.01
CA ASN A 202 15.55 1.73 -8.69
C ASN A 202 16.88 1.53 -9.44
N TYR A 203 17.43 2.59 -10.03
CA TYR A 203 18.75 2.52 -10.68
C TYR A 203 19.87 2.29 -9.66
N VAL A 204 19.86 3.00 -8.55
CA VAL A 204 20.84 2.83 -7.46
C VAL A 204 20.75 1.44 -6.87
N PHE A 205 19.53 0.95 -6.62
CA PHE A 205 19.29 -0.40 -6.09
C PHE A 205 19.76 -1.50 -7.04
N ALA A 206 19.50 -1.36 -8.35
CA ALA A 206 20.00 -2.31 -9.36
C ALA A 206 21.53 -2.36 -9.38
N LYS A 207 22.17 -1.20 -9.28
CA LYS A 207 23.64 -1.11 -9.24
C LYS A 207 24.22 -1.70 -7.94
N TRP A 208 23.51 -1.59 -6.84
CA TRP A 208 23.90 -2.15 -5.54
C TRP A 208 23.83 -3.69 -5.57
N THR A 209 22.76 -4.24 -6.15
CA THR A 209 22.59 -5.70 -6.31
C THR A 209 23.60 -6.29 -7.26
N GLU A 210 23.99 -5.61 -8.33
CA GLU A 210 25.09 -6.05 -9.19
C GLU A 210 26.44 -6.06 -8.44
N GLY A 211 26.70 -5.07 -7.59
CA GLY A 211 27.91 -4.99 -6.76
C GLY A 211 28.04 -6.11 -5.72
N THR A 212 26.94 -6.54 -5.10
CA THR A 212 26.95 -7.63 -4.11
C THR A 212 27.18 -9.01 -4.72
N VAL A 213 26.82 -9.22 -5.99
CA VAL A 213 27.10 -10.47 -6.73
C VAL A 213 28.60 -10.66 -6.97
N TRP A 214 29.39 -9.58 -7.04
CA TRP A 214 30.84 -9.64 -7.23
C TRP A 214 31.62 -9.94 -5.94
N PHE A 215 31.07 -9.62 -4.77
CA PHE A 215 31.72 -9.87 -3.48
C PHE A 215 31.60 -11.34 -3.01
N ASN A 216 30.68 -12.12 -3.59
CA ASN A 216 30.45 -13.52 -3.26
C ASN A 216 31.08 -14.50 -4.29
N ARG A 217 32.03 -14.04 -5.12
CA ARG A 217 32.89 -14.83 -5.98
C ARG A 217 34.32 -14.85 -5.42
#